data_cc72b2809f088b8ee749893aaa16b1e4
#
_entry.id   cc72b2809f088b8ee749893aaa16b1e4
#
_cell.length_a   1.000
_cell.length_b   1.000
_cell.length_c   1.000
_cell.angle_alpha   90.00
_cell.angle_beta   90.00
_cell.angle_gamma   90.00
#
_symmetry.space_group_name_H-M   'P 1'
#
loop_
_entity.id
_entity.type
_entity.pdbx_description
1 polymer ?
#
loop_
_entity_poly.entity_id
_entity_poly.type
_entity_poly.pdbx_seq_one_letter_code
_entity_poly.pdbx_strand_id
1 'polypeptide(L)'
;MKPTTLVFPIDEQNRILLGRKKRGFGADKYNGFGGKINAGESFRQCAVRELYEESGIRVDASDLECVALFDFQFPYDESLTHVGYVYFVRVTDVNPIESDEMEPHWFTLADVPYEHMWEGDRT
;
A
#
# COMPACT_ATOMS: atom_id res chain seq x y z
N MET A 1 12.00 -14.98 2.91
CA MET A 1 10.73 -14.31 3.27
C MET A 1 11.00 -12.87 3.66
N LYS A 2 10.28 -11.93 3.08
CA LYS A 2 10.49 -10.50 3.32
C LYS A 2 9.21 -9.87 3.82
N PRO A 3 9.18 -9.37 5.07
CA PRO A 3 8.00 -8.68 5.59
C PRO A 3 7.75 -7.37 4.84
N THR A 4 6.50 -7.14 4.48
CA THR A 4 6.09 -5.93 3.77
C THR A 4 4.83 -5.34 4.40
N THR A 5 4.52 -4.11 4.01
CA THR A 5 3.28 -3.45 4.43
C THR A 5 2.56 -2.88 3.23
N LEU A 6 1.24 -2.78 3.34
CA LEU A 6 0.40 -2.05 2.40
C LEU A 6 -0.53 -1.14 3.19
N VAL A 7 -0.67 0.10 2.76
CA VAL A 7 -1.55 1.08 3.40
C VAL A 7 -2.53 1.60 2.37
N PHE A 8 -3.80 1.64 2.74
CA PHE A 8 -4.87 2.18 1.90
C PHE A 8 -5.51 3.37 2.63
N PRO A 9 -5.15 4.60 2.27
CA PRO A 9 -5.82 5.77 2.84
C PRO A 9 -7.28 5.86 2.36
N ILE A 10 -8.17 6.22 3.28
CA ILE A 10 -9.60 6.40 3.00
C ILE A 10 -9.97 7.81 3.45
N ASP A 11 -10.54 8.60 2.55
CA ASP A 11 -10.87 9.99 2.85
C ASP A 11 -12.26 10.13 3.49
N GLU A 12 -12.65 11.37 3.77
CA GLU A 12 -13.93 11.68 4.41
C GLU A 12 -15.14 11.36 3.54
N GLN A 13 -14.92 11.12 2.24
CA GLN A 13 -15.98 10.73 1.30
C GLN A 13 -15.97 9.22 1.03
N ASN A 14 -15.24 8.47 1.83
CA ASN A 14 -15.07 7.02 1.67
C ASN A 14 -14.46 6.60 0.33
N ARG A 15 -13.62 7.46 -0.24
CA ARG A 15 -12.81 7.10 -1.40
C ARG A 15 -11.51 6.50 -0.92
N ILE A 16 -11.03 5.52 -1.65
CA ILE A 16 -9.76 4.83 -1.35
C ILE A 16 -8.67 5.36 -2.28
N LEU A 17 -7.49 5.59 -1.71
CA LEU A 17 -6.33 6.02 -2.49
C LEU A 17 -5.52 4.80 -2.90
N LEU A 18 -5.29 4.68 -4.20
CA LEU A 18 -4.41 3.66 -4.75
C LEU A 18 -3.29 4.34 -5.51
N GLY A 19 -2.14 3.68 -5.57
CA GLY A 19 -1.01 4.13 -6.36
C GLY A 19 -0.84 3.28 -7.59
N ARG A 20 -0.65 3.92 -8.75
CA ARG A 20 -0.20 3.21 -9.95
C ARG A 20 1.32 3.11 -9.87
N LYS A 21 1.83 1.91 -9.89
CA LYS A 21 3.27 1.69 -9.82
C LYS A 21 3.92 2.11 -11.14
N LYS A 22 4.93 2.96 -11.06
CA LYS A 22 5.51 3.59 -12.24
C LYS A 22 6.63 2.77 -12.87
N ARG A 23 7.29 1.91 -12.09
CA ARG A 23 8.42 1.13 -12.61
C ARG A 23 8.64 -0.13 -11.78
N GLY A 24 9.45 -1.02 -12.32
CA GLY A 24 9.82 -2.25 -11.65
C GLY A 24 8.79 -3.33 -11.82
N PHE A 25 8.88 -4.36 -10.99
CA PHE A 25 7.97 -5.49 -11.02
C PHE A 25 6.55 -5.01 -10.66
N GLY A 26 5.60 -5.29 -11.54
CA GLY A 26 4.22 -4.84 -11.36
C GLY A 26 3.94 -3.43 -11.85
N ALA A 27 4.81 -2.86 -12.69
CA ALA A 27 4.57 -1.54 -13.27
C ALA A 27 3.20 -1.46 -13.93
N ASP A 28 2.54 -0.29 -13.81
CA ASP A 28 1.20 0.01 -14.29
C ASP A 28 0.07 -0.70 -13.54
N LYS A 29 0.39 -1.46 -12.48
CA LYS A 29 -0.63 -2.03 -11.60
C LYS A 29 -0.94 -1.05 -10.47
N TYR A 30 -2.20 -1.06 -10.03
CA TYR A 30 -2.65 -0.27 -8.89
C TYR A 30 -2.55 -1.09 -7.62
N ASN A 31 -2.13 -0.45 -6.53
CA ASN A 31 -2.05 -1.12 -5.23
C ASN A 31 -2.05 -0.08 -4.11
N GLY A 32 -2.05 -0.56 -2.88
CA GLY A 32 -1.80 0.27 -1.72
C GLY A 32 -0.35 0.75 -1.68
N PHE A 33 -0.06 1.64 -0.77
CA PHE A 33 1.28 2.18 -0.57
C PHE A 33 2.00 1.34 0.47
N GLY A 34 3.26 1.04 0.22
CA GLY A 34 3.99 0.23 1.19
C GLY A 34 5.29 -0.28 0.62
N GLY A 35 5.91 -1.15 1.38
CA GLY A 35 7.19 -1.71 1.00
C GLY A 35 7.75 -2.58 2.09
N LYS A 36 9.03 -2.89 1.95
CA LYS A 36 9.74 -3.77 2.87
C LYS A 36 10.12 -3.05 4.14
N ILE A 37 10.03 -3.78 5.26
CA ILE A 37 10.44 -3.29 6.56
C ILE A 37 11.96 -3.11 6.58
N ASN A 38 12.43 -2.01 7.19
CA ASN A 38 13.85 -1.79 7.42
C ASN A 38 14.25 -2.39 8.77
N ALA A 39 15.53 -2.66 8.92
CA ALA A 39 16.07 -3.19 10.19
C ALA A 39 15.74 -2.23 11.34
N GLY A 40 15.21 -2.76 12.44
CA GLY A 40 14.85 -1.98 13.61
C GLY A 40 13.54 -1.22 13.51
N GLU A 41 12.83 -1.36 12.40
CA GLU A 41 11.56 -0.66 12.16
C GLU A 41 10.40 -1.60 12.49
N SER A 42 9.35 -1.09 13.14
CA SER A 42 8.13 -1.87 13.31
C SER A 42 7.33 -1.86 12.00
N PHE A 43 6.35 -2.78 11.88
CA PHE A 43 5.47 -2.78 10.71
C PHE A 43 4.72 -1.46 10.56
N ARG A 44 4.24 -0.90 11.67
CA ARG A 44 3.52 0.37 11.64
C ARG A 44 4.43 1.53 11.24
N GLN A 45 5.65 1.54 11.73
CA GLN A 45 6.64 2.55 11.33
C GLN A 45 6.95 2.45 9.84
N CYS A 46 7.10 1.24 9.33
CA CYS A 46 7.29 0.99 7.90
C CYS A 46 6.13 1.54 7.09
N ALA A 47 4.90 1.24 7.51
CA ALA A 47 3.69 1.69 6.82
C ALA A 47 3.63 3.23 6.75
N VAL A 48 3.90 3.90 7.86
CA VAL A 48 3.92 5.37 7.92
C VAL A 48 5.00 5.95 7.00
N ARG A 49 6.19 5.38 7.06
CA ARG A 49 7.32 5.84 6.25
C ARG A 49 7.06 5.68 4.76
N GLU A 50 6.63 4.49 4.36
CA GLU A 50 6.39 4.20 2.94
C GLU A 50 5.26 5.05 2.38
N LEU A 51 4.19 5.23 3.14
CA LEU A 51 3.08 6.08 2.71
C LEU A 51 3.57 7.50 2.44
N TYR A 52 4.38 8.05 3.34
CA TYR A 52 4.93 9.37 3.17
C TYR A 52 5.86 9.46 1.95
N GLU A 53 6.76 8.50 1.80
CA GLU A 53 7.71 8.49 0.68
C GLU A 53 7.02 8.42 -0.67
N GLU A 54 5.92 7.67 -0.74
CA GLU A 54 5.27 7.38 -2.01
C GLU A 54 4.13 8.34 -2.35
N SER A 55 3.54 9.00 -1.37
CA SER A 55 2.37 9.86 -1.60
C SER A 55 2.44 11.22 -0.92
N GLY A 56 3.40 11.44 -0.04
CA GLY A 56 3.50 12.68 0.71
C GLY A 56 2.53 12.79 1.88
N ILE A 57 1.71 11.77 2.13
CA ILE A 57 0.73 11.81 3.21
C ILE A 57 1.39 11.39 4.52
N ARG A 58 1.23 12.22 5.55
CA ARG A 58 1.71 11.92 6.91
C ARG A 58 0.57 11.46 7.79
N VAL A 59 0.78 10.34 8.47
CA VAL A 59 -0.16 9.82 9.45
C VAL A 59 0.61 9.36 10.68
N ASP A 60 -0.09 9.20 11.80
CA ASP A 60 0.50 8.60 12.99
C ASP A 60 0.31 7.08 12.94
N ALA A 61 1.30 6.36 13.46
CA ALA A 61 1.22 4.90 13.52
C ALA A 61 -0.03 4.42 14.27
N SER A 62 -0.46 5.18 15.28
CA SER A 62 -1.66 4.86 16.06
C SER A 62 -2.96 4.98 15.27
N ASP A 63 -2.95 5.70 14.15
CA ASP A 63 -4.14 5.86 13.31
C ASP A 63 -4.32 4.71 12.32
N LEU A 64 -3.34 3.85 12.20
CA LEU A 64 -3.41 2.70 11.29
C LEU A 64 -4.29 1.61 11.90
N GLU A 65 -5.19 1.08 11.10
CA GLU A 65 -6.01 -0.07 11.48
C GLU A 65 -5.55 -1.28 10.68
N CYS A 66 -5.08 -2.31 11.37
CA CYS A 66 -4.67 -3.54 10.70
C CYS A 66 -5.92 -4.32 10.31
N VAL A 67 -6.12 -4.51 9.03
CA VAL A 67 -7.32 -5.15 8.51
C VAL A 67 -7.06 -6.52 7.91
N ALA A 68 -5.80 -6.84 7.60
CA ALA A 68 -5.47 -8.13 7.03
C ALA A 68 -4.00 -8.45 7.20
N LEU A 69 -3.72 -9.74 7.19
CA LEU A 69 -2.38 -10.29 7.11
C LEU A 69 -2.39 -11.26 5.93
N PHE A 70 -1.43 -11.15 5.05
CA PHE A 70 -1.36 -12.08 3.92
C PHE A 70 0.04 -12.68 3.83
N ASP A 71 0.09 -13.83 3.16
CA ASP A 71 1.30 -14.60 2.97
C ASP A 71 1.38 -14.97 1.49
N PHE A 72 2.28 -14.30 0.77
CA PHE A 72 2.51 -14.59 -0.64
C PHE A 72 3.57 -15.67 -0.77
N GLN A 73 3.21 -16.78 -1.40
CA GLN A 73 4.12 -17.90 -1.66
C GLN A 73 4.45 -17.95 -3.14
N PHE A 74 5.73 -17.92 -3.46
CA PHE A 74 6.22 -18.07 -4.82
C PHE A 74 7.02 -19.36 -4.89
N PRO A 75 6.40 -20.46 -5.35
CA PRO A 75 7.03 -21.80 -5.26
C PRO A 75 8.31 -21.94 -6.06
N TYR A 76 8.52 -21.10 -7.05
CA TYR A 76 9.70 -21.20 -7.91
C TYR A 76 10.77 -20.16 -7.61
N ASP A 77 10.48 -19.21 -6.77
CA ASP A 77 11.45 -18.18 -6.37
C ASP A 77 11.15 -17.72 -4.96
N GLU A 78 11.83 -18.30 -4.00
CA GLU A 78 11.64 -18.00 -2.58
C GLU A 78 11.95 -16.54 -2.24
N SER A 79 12.79 -15.87 -3.03
CA SER A 79 13.11 -14.47 -2.79
C SER A 79 11.90 -13.56 -2.95
N LEU A 80 10.87 -14.00 -3.68
CA LEU A 80 9.63 -13.26 -3.87
C LEU A 80 8.57 -13.58 -2.83
N THR A 81 8.77 -14.63 -2.03
CA THR A 81 7.83 -15.00 -0.97
C THR A 81 7.92 -13.97 0.17
N HIS A 82 6.76 -13.48 0.62
CA HIS A 82 6.73 -12.50 1.68
C HIS A 82 5.43 -12.51 2.46
N VAL A 83 5.52 -12.00 3.70
CA VAL A 83 4.37 -11.79 4.58
C VAL A 83 4.06 -10.30 4.57
N GLY A 84 2.79 -9.97 4.46
CA GLY A 84 2.36 -8.59 4.42
C GLY A 84 1.28 -8.26 5.42
N TYR A 85 1.40 -7.07 6.01
CA TYR A 85 0.37 -6.48 6.85
C TYR A 85 -0.34 -5.39 6.05
N VAL A 86 -1.67 -5.44 6.04
CA VAL A 86 -2.50 -4.47 5.32
C VAL A 86 -3.18 -3.57 6.35
N TYR A 87 -3.03 -2.27 6.15
CA TYR A 87 -3.61 -1.26 7.04
C TYR A 87 -4.53 -0.35 6.25
N PHE A 88 -5.63 0.05 6.90
CA PHE A 88 -6.43 1.19 6.47
C PHE A 88 -6.09 2.37 7.37
N VAL A 89 -6.17 3.57 6.83
CA VAL A 89 -6.01 4.79 7.62
C VAL A 89 -6.97 5.85 7.11
N ARG A 90 -7.72 6.47 8.03
CA ARG A 90 -8.61 7.58 7.69
C ARG A 90 -7.81 8.86 7.57
N VAL A 91 -8.03 9.61 6.50
CA VAL A 91 -7.33 10.87 6.24
C VAL A 91 -8.32 11.96 5.91
N THR A 92 -7.95 13.20 6.20
CA THR A 92 -8.77 14.39 5.97
C THR A 92 -7.88 15.50 5.41
N ASP A 93 -8.36 16.19 4.39
CA ASP A 93 -7.66 17.34 3.79
C ASP A 93 -6.22 17.02 3.35
N VAL A 94 -6.02 15.84 2.79
CA VAL A 94 -4.72 15.46 2.28
C VAL A 94 -4.64 15.72 0.77
N ASN A 95 -3.44 16.08 0.31
CA ASN A 95 -3.15 16.27 -1.10
C ASN A 95 -2.03 15.33 -1.50
N PRO A 96 -2.36 14.12 -1.93
CA PRO A 96 -1.34 13.15 -2.34
C PRO A 96 -0.53 13.70 -3.52
N ILE A 97 0.78 13.45 -3.47
CA ILE A 97 1.67 13.87 -4.54
C ILE A 97 2.31 12.66 -5.19
N GLU A 98 2.56 12.78 -6.47
CA GLU A 98 3.26 11.74 -7.24
C GLU A 98 4.72 11.66 -6.79
N SER A 99 5.24 10.44 -6.70
CA SER A 99 6.65 10.18 -6.41
C SER A 99 7.28 9.46 -7.59
N ASP A 100 8.57 9.15 -7.49
CA ASP A 100 9.27 8.39 -8.53
C ASP A 100 8.73 6.97 -8.68
N GLU A 101 8.11 6.44 -7.63
CA GLU A 101 7.63 5.06 -7.59
C GLU A 101 6.14 4.93 -7.85
N MET A 102 5.35 5.92 -7.46
CA MET A 102 3.89 5.80 -7.42
C MET A 102 3.19 7.05 -7.88
N GLU A 103 2.08 6.85 -8.59
CA GLU A 103 1.16 7.91 -8.99
C GLU A 103 -0.16 7.70 -8.27
N PRO A 104 -0.52 8.56 -7.30
CA PRO A 104 -1.73 8.36 -6.50
C PRO A 104 -3.00 8.75 -7.23
N HIS A 105 -4.06 7.95 -7.02
CA HIS A 105 -5.40 8.23 -7.57
C HIS A 105 -6.46 7.83 -6.57
N TRP A 106 -7.47 8.70 -6.40
CA TRP A 106 -8.64 8.40 -5.57
C TRP A 106 -9.67 7.62 -6.37
N PHE A 107 -10.26 6.61 -5.74
CA PHE A 107 -11.32 5.80 -6.34
C PHE A 107 -12.47 5.66 -5.37
N THR A 108 -13.71 5.76 -5.88
CA THR A 108 -14.85 5.27 -5.12
C THR A 108 -14.80 3.74 -5.12
N LEU A 109 -15.52 3.11 -4.20
CA LEU A 109 -15.52 1.64 -4.14
C LEU A 109 -15.99 1.01 -5.45
N ALA A 110 -16.93 1.67 -6.14
CA ALA A 110 -17.45 1.16 -7.42
C ALA A 110 -16.42 1.25 -8.54
N ASP A 111 -15.47 2.18 -8.43
CA ASP A 111 -14.50 2.46 -9.50
C ASP A 111 -13.13 1.84 -9.28
N VAL A 112 -12.95 1.08 -8.20
CA VAL A 112 -11.67 0.43 -7.92
C VAL A 112 -11.27 -0.46 -9.10
N PRO A 113 -10.04 -0.28 -9.65
CA PRO A 113 -9.62 -0.99 -10.86
C PRO A 113 -9.11 -2.39 -10.55
N TYR A 114 -10.00 -3.28 -10.15
CA TYR A 114 -9.63 -4.64 -9.70
C TYR A 114 -8.83 -5.41 -10.73
N GLU A 115 -9.12 -5.25 -12.02
CA GLU A 115 -8.40 -5.95 -13.07
C GLU A 115 -6.97 -5.45 -13.28
N HIS A 116 -6.63 -4.29 -12.71
CA HIS A 116 -5.29 -3.70 -12.77
C HIS A 116 -4.56 -3.74 -11.44
N MET A 117 -5.07 -4.52 -10.51
CA MET A 117 -4.42 -4.76 -9.22
C MET A 117 -3.71 -6.10 -9.23
N TRP A 118 -2.82 -6.28 -8.25
CA TRP A 118 -2.20 -7.59 -8.07
C TRP A 118 -3.27 -8.63 -7.79
N GLU A 119 -3.08 -9.81 -8.33
CA GLU A 119 -4.06 -10.90 -8.20
C GLU A 119 -4.37 -11.22 -6.74
N GLY A 120 -3.38 -11.15 -5.86
CA GLY A 120 -3.54 -11.38 -4.44
C GLY A 120 -4.44 -10.37 -3.74
N ASP A 121 -4.65 -9.20 -4.34
CA ASP A 121 -5.48 -8.14 -3.77
C ASP A 121 -6.96 -8.26 -4.17
N ARG A 122 -7.29 -9.23 -4.99
CA ARG A 122 -8.65 -9.38 -5.51
C ARG A 122 -9.57 -10.15 -4.59
N THR A 123 -9.01 -10.87 -3.70
CA THR A 123 -9.79 -11.66 -2.76
C THR A 123 -10.25 -10.84 -1.57
#